data_27818729146ebb360415a6a532784caf
#
_entry.id   27818729146ebb360415a6a532784caf
#
_cell.length_a   1.000
_cell.length_b   1.000
_cell.length_c   1.000
_cell.angle_alpha   90.00
_cell.angle_beta   90.00
_cell.angle_gamma   90.00
#
_symmetry.space_group_name_H-M   'P 1'
#
loop_
_entity.id
_entity.type
_entity.pdbx_description
1 polymer ?
#
loop_
_entity_poly.entity_id
_entity_poly.type
_entity_poly.pdbx_seq_one_letter_code
_entity_poly.pdbx_strand_id
1 'polypeptide(L)'
;MPDKSDNKNIVVPIIHDDSPPLSDISPRDKPWDKHRSNSDRVAKHYSGSDFHRYSERMTFCSELLDFTLKPIDDESYALKLSSARFCRVRHCPVCQWRRSLAWKAKAYKVLPQIVEKYPKHRWLFLTLTQRNCKITDLRETIQLMNKAFKRLTDLKAFPAIG
;
A
#
# COMPACT_ATOMS: atom_id res chain seq x y z
N MET A 1 -35.77 4.42 -19.93
CA MET A 1 -34.43 3.86 -19.79
C MET A 1 -33.45 5.01 -19.94
N PRO A 2 -32.72 5.41 -18.87
CA PRO A 2 -31.76 6.48 -19.01
C PRO A 2 -30.50 5.92 -19.68
N ASP A 3 -30.05 6.69 -20.64
CA ASP A 3 -28.88 6.52 -21.49
C ASP A 3 -27.62 6.29 -20.66
N LYS A 4 -26.82 5.32 -21.05
CA LYS A 4 -25.50 5.07 -20.41
C LYS A 4 -24.58 6.20 -20.81
N SER A 5 -24.53 7.23 -19.96
CA SER A 5 -23.67 8.38 -20.13
C SER A 5 -22.20 7.98 -20.31
N ASP A 6 -21.62 8.54 -21.36
CA ASP A 6 -20.23 8.48 -21.78
C ASP A 6 -19.24 8.60 -20.62
N ASN A 7 -18.65 7.49 -20.27
CA ASN A 7 -17.57 7.41 -19.27
C ASN A 7 -16.28 7.90 -19.96
N LYS A 8 -16.05 9.21 -20.01
CA LYS A 8 -14.82 9.79 -20.56
C LYS A 8 -13.64 9.41 -19.68
N ASN A 9 -12.87 8.43 -20.13
CA ASN A 9 -11.57 8.13 -19.53
C ASN A 9 -10.60 9.24 -19.90
N ILE A 10 -10.23 10.06 -18.91
CA ILE A 10 -9.16 11.04 -19.08
C ILE A 10 -7.87 10.33 -18.69
N VAL A 11 -7.06 10.00 -19.66
CA VAL A 11 -5.68 9.52 -19.45
C VAL A 11 -4.82 10.76 -19.26
N VAL A 12 -4.34 10.98 -18.04
CA VAL A 12 -3.34 12.01 -17.75
C VAL A 12 -1.98 11.33 -17.76
N PRO A 13 -1.18 11.46 -18.84
CA PRO A 13 0.18 10.97 -18.84
C PRO A 13 1.01 11.84 -17.89
N ILE A 14 1.52 11.27 -16.82
CA ILE A 14 2.56 11.91 -16.00
C ILE A 14 3.86 11.68 -16.75
N ILE A 15 4.16 12.56 -17.70
CA ILE A 15 5.43 12.57 -18.40
C ILE A 15 6.46 13.22 -17.46
N HIS A 16 7.59 12.58 -17.29
CA HIS A 16 8.72 13.12 -16.53
C HIS A 16 9.16 14.48 -17.10
N ASP A 17 9.32 15.42 -16.25
CA ASP A 17 10.03 16.70 -16.22
C ASP A 17 9.20 17.99 -16.34
N ASP A 18 8.12 18.07 -17.11
CA ASP A 18 7.37 19.34 -17.28
C ASP A 18 5.89 19.26 -16.91
N SER A 19 5.39 18.12 -16.47
CA SER A 19 3.98 18.00 -16.10
C SER A 19 3.74 18.55 -14.70
N PRO A 20 2.67 19.32 -14.47
CA PRO A 20 2.34 19.82 -13.13
C PRO A 20 2.11 18.64 -12.19
N PRO A 21 2.49 18.77 -10.91
CA PRO A 21 2.23 17.74 -9.93
C PRO A 21 0.73 17.43 -9.84
N LEU A 22 0.40 16.18 -9.57
CA LEU A 22 -1.00 15.75 -9.50
C LEU A 22 -1.79 16.53 -8.43
N SER A 23 -1.11 17.02 -7.38
CA SER A 23 -1.69 17.89 -6.36
C SER A 23 -2.26 19.19 -6.89
N ASP A 24 -1.77 19.71 -8.00
CA ASP A 24 -2.28 20.96 -8.61
C ASP A 24 -3.57 20.71 -9.38
N ILE A 25 -3.73 19.51 -9.91
CA ILE A 25 -4.95 19.08 -10.62
C ILE A 25 -6.00 18.57 -9.62
N SER A 26 -5.56 17.83 -8.61
CA SER A 26 -6.40 17.22 -7.57
C SER A 26 -5.70 17.28 -6.21
N PRO A 27 -6.01 18.27 -5.35
CA PRO A 27 -5.41 18.40 -4.01
C PRO A 27 -5.57 17.15 -3.14
N ARG A 28 -6.63 16.38 -3.38
CA ARG A 28 -6.90 15.09 -2.73
C ARG A 28 -5.83 14.05 -3.02
N ASP A 29 -5.20 14.13 -4.19
CA ASP A 29 -4.23 13.15 -4.67
C ASP A 29 -2.76 13.54 -4.39
N LYS A 30 -2.53 14.64 -3.64
CA LYS A 30 -1.22 15.06 -3.14
C LYS A 30 -0.34 13.93 -2.56
N PRO A 31 -0.88 12.89 -1.87
CA PRO A 31 -0.05 11.78 -1.41
C PRO A 31 0.71 11.05 -2.51
N TRP A 32 0.23 11.05 -3.76
CA TRP A 32 0.93 10.43 -4.88
C TRP A 32 2.27 11.09 -5.15
N ASP A 33 2.33 12.42 -5.20
CA ASP A 33 3.55 13.17 -5.48
C ASP A 33 4.63 12.85 -4.45
N LYS A 34 4.25 12.85 -3.16
CA LYS A 34 5.14 12.48 -2.06
C LYS A 34 5.69 11.07 -2.18
N HIS A 35 4.82 10.09 -2.44
CA HIS A 35 5.23 8.69 -2.53
C HIS A 35 6.01 8.43 -3.81
N ARG A 36 5.73 9.15 -4.90
CA ARG A 36 6.49 9.09 -6.14
C ARG A 36 7.90 9.61 -5.92
N SER A 37 8.07 10.81 -5.39
CA SER A 37 9.37 11.39 -5.07
C SER A 37 10.21 10.46 -4.17
N ASN A 38 9.59 9.87 -3.15
CA ASN A 38 10.27 8.89 -2.31
C ASN A 38 10.65 7.61 -3.08
N SER A 39 9.83 7.17 -4.05
CA SER A 39 10.15 6.02 -4.90
C SER A 39 11.38 6.28 -5.76
N ASP A 40 11.50 7.49 -6.31
CA ASP A 40 12.65 7.89 -7.12
C ASP A 40 13.93 7.93 -6.29
N ARG A 41 13.85 8.42 -5.03
CA ARG A 41 14.99 8.39 -4.09
C ARG A 41 15.43 6.95 -3.79
N VAL A 42 14.48 6.04 -3.52
CA VAL A 42 14.78 4.63 -3.28
C VAL A 42 15.35 3.98 -4.54
N ALA A 43 14.81 4.27 -5.72
CA ALA A 43 15.31 3.76 -6.99
C ALA A 43 16.79 4.13 -7.20
N LYS A 44 17.19 5.36 -6.88
CA LYS A 44 18.59 5.79 -6.96
C LYS A 44 19.55 4.94 -6.10
N HIS A 45 19.10 4.48 -4.93
CA HIS A 45 19.93 3.59 -4.10
C HIS A 45 20.11 2.19 -4.70
N TYR A 46 19.12 1.74 -5.50
CA TYR A 46 19.23 0.44 -6.17
C TYR A 46 20.02 0.50 -7.48
N SER A 47 20.14 1.66 -8.14
CA SER A 47 20.76 1.79 -9.47
C SER A 47 22.24 1.38 -9.50
N GLY A 48 22.97 1.60 -8.39
CA GLY A 48 24.39 1.22 -8.25
C GLY A 48 24.62 -0.13 -7.58
N SER A 49 23.63 -1.00 -7.47
CA SER A 49 23.72 -2.29 -6.78
C SER A 49 23.39 -3.47 -7.70
N ASP A 50 23.65 -4.69 -7.21
CA ASP A 50 23.24 -5.94 -7.87
C ASP A 50 21.72 -6.05 -8.12
N PHE A 51 20.97 -5.14 -7.54
CA PHE A 51 19.52 -5.06 -7.66
C PHE A 51 19.04 -3.96 -8.61
N HIS A 52 19.90 -3.49 -9.56
CA HIS A 52 19.59 -2.41 -10.51
C HIS A 52 18.25 -2.59 -11.25
N ARG A 53 17.86 -3.82 -11.57
CA ARG A 53 16.56 -4.13 -12.20
C ARG A 53 15.35 -3.68 -11.35
N TYR A 54 15.51 -3.55 -10.02
CA TYR A 54 14.46 -2.99 -9.17
C TYR A 54 14.40 -1.47 -9.29
N SER A 55 15.54 -0.82 -9.51
CA SER A 55 15.59 0.60 -9.84
C SER A 55 14.78 0.89 -11.10
N GLU A 56 15.07 0.21 -12.20
CA GLU A 56 14.35 0.36 -13.47
C GLU A 56 12.84 0.18 -13.30
N ARG A 57 12.43 -0.88 -12.62
CA ARG A 57 11.01 -1.14 -12.36
C ARG A 57 10.34 -0.04 -11.52
N MET A 58 11.06 0.53 -10.53
CA MET A 58 10.53 1.60 -9.68
C MET A 58 10.43 2.92 -10.43
N THR A 59 11.32 3.19 -11.38
CA THR A 59 11.27 4.37 -12.26
C THR A 59 9.94 4.44 -13.01
N PHE A 60 9.43 3.30 -13.48
CA PHE A 60 8.15 3.23 -14.19
C PHE A 60 6.93 3.01 -13.26
N CYS A 61 7.13 3.03 -11.95
CA CYS A 61 6.04 2.81 -11.00
C CYS A 61 5.12 4.04 -10.92
N SER A 62 3.84 3.86 -11.16
CA SER A 62 2.85 4.95 -11.21
C SER A 62 3.15 6.05 -12.24
N GLU A 63 3.91 5.73 -13.27
CA GLU A 63 4.15 6.64 -14.40
C GLU A 63 2.84 6.91 -15.15
N LEU A 64 1.99 5.91 -15.24
CA LEU A 64 0.67 6.02 -15.85
C LEU A 64 -0.40 5.85 -14.79
N LEU A 65 -1.26 6.85 -14.67
CA LEU A 65 -2.41 6.87 -13.78
C LEU A 65 -3.64 7.24 -14.58
N ASP A 66 -4.60 6.32 -14.68
CA ASP A 66 -5.87 6.56 -15.35
C ASP A 66 -6.92 6.95 -14.32
N PHE A 67 -7.60 8.07 -14.56
CA PHE A 67 -8.68 8.53 -13.72
C PHE A 67 -9.99 8.54 -14.49
N THR A 68 -11.07 8.26 -13.80
CA THR A 68 -12.43 8.38 -14.29
C THR A 68 -13.13 9.47 -13.50
N LEU A 69 -13.79 10.38 -14.15
CA LEU A 69 -14.69 11.35 -13.52
C LEU A 69 -15.95 10.61 -13.07
N LYS A 70 -16.27 10.75 -11.77
CA LYS A 70 -17.52 10.24 -11.21
C LYS A 70 -18.32 11.38 -10.64
N PRO A 71 -19.62 11.49 -10.95
CA PRO A 71 -20.48 12.47 -10.33
C PRO A 71 -20.56 12.16 -8.82
N ILE A 72 -20.46 13.21 -8.01
CA ILE A 72 -20.73 13.17 -6.56
C ILE A 72 -22.17 13.62 -6.34
N ASP A 73 -22.56 14.69 -7.01
CA ASP A 73 -23.87 15.30 -7.05
C ASP A 73 -24.15 15.88 -8.44
N ASP A 74 -25.26 16.58 -8.62
CA ASP A 74 -25.68 17.11 -9.94
C ASP A 74 -24.71 18.15 -10.52
N GLU A 75 -23.87 18.79 -9.71
CA GLU A 75 -22.97 19.86 -10.14
C GLU A 75 -21.48 19.53 -9.94
N SER A 76 -21.14 18.49 -9.18
CA SER A 76 -19.76 18.20 -8.82
C SER A 76 -19.29 16.81 -9.25
N TYR A 77 -18.00 16.72 -9.62
CA TYR A 77 -17.35 15.48 -10.03
C TYR A 77 -16.09 15.23 -9.21
N ALA A 78 -15.83 13.96 -8.93
CA ALA A 78 -14.56 13.54 -8.34
C ALA A 78 -13.76 12.68 -9.32
N LEU A 79 -12.45 12.90 -9.32
CA LEU A 79 -11.51 12.00 -9.98
C LEU A 79 -11.40 10.71 -9.16
N LYS A 80 -11.70 9.59 -9.78
CA LYS A 80 -11.49 8.25 -9.22
C LYS A 80 -10.43 7.53 -10.02
N LEU A 81 -9.36 7.09 -9.36
CA LEU A 81 -8.35 6.25 -9.98
C LEU A 81 -8.99 4.94 -10.47
N SER A 82 -8.92 4.70 -11.76
CA SER A 82 -9.42 3.49 -12.42
C SER A 82 -8.31 2.47 -12.62
N SER A 83 -7.12 2.90 -13.03
CA SER A 83 -6.00 2.04 -13.30
C SER A 83 -4.67 2.73 -12.95
N ALA A 84 -3.64 1.94 -12.65
CA ALA A 84 -2.30 2.43 -12.42
C ALA A 84 -1.27 1.32 -12.68
N ARG A 85 -0.14 1.68 -13.27
CA ARG A 85 0.98 0.77 -13.45
C ARG A 85 1.82 0.69 -12.18
N PHE A 86 1.86 -0.48 -11.53
CA PHE A 86 2.65 -0.71 -10.31
C PHE A 86 3.83 -1.64 -10.56
N CYS A 87 5.02 -1.26 -10.06
CA CYS A 87 6.23 -2.07 -10.18
C CYS A 87 6.23 -3.34 -9.33
N ARG A 88 5.40 -3.39 -8.25
CA ARG A 88 5.32 -4.49 -7.27
C ARG A 88 6.66 -4.81 -6.58
N VAL A 89 7.63 -3.90 -6.62
CA VAL A 89 8.86 -4.03 -5.84
C VAL A 89 8.53 -3.84 -4.37
N ARG A 90 9.06 -4.73 -3.52
CA ARG A 90 8.69 -4.75 -2.09
C ARG A 90 9.01 -3.44 -1.37
N HIS A 91 10.12 -2.80 -1.70
CA HIS A 91 10.58 -1.57 -1.06
C HIS A 91 10.14 -0.29 -1.78
N CYS A 92 9.34 -0.38 -2.82
CA CYS A 92 8.81 0.78 -3.51
C CYS A 92 7.79 1.52 -2.62
N PRO A 93 8.01 2.80 -2.27
CA PRO A 93 7.12 3.58 -1.42
C PRO A 93 5.70 3.70 -1.96
N VAL A 94 5.52 3.86 -3.27
CA VAL A 94 4.21 3.89 -3.92
C VAL A 94 3.47 2.57 -3.71
N CYS A 95 4.12 1.44 -4.00
CA CYS A 95 3.51 0.12 -3.87
C CYS A 95 3.18 -0.21 -2.41
N GLN A 96 4.05 0.17 -1.46
CA GLN A 96 3.80 -0.04 -0.03
C GLN A 96 2.63 0.80 0.47
N TRP A 97 2.59 2.06 0.10
CA TRP A 97 1.47 2.94 0.44
C TRP A 97 0.14 2.39 -0.10
N ARG A 98 0.07 2.03 -1.38
CA ARG A 98 -1.15 1.47 -1.98
C ARG A 98 -1.56 0.16 -1.33
N ARG A 99 -0.60 -0.69 -0.98
CA ARG A 99 -0.86 -1.92 -0.24
C ARG A 99 -1.45 -1.64 1.14
N SER A 100 -0.88 -0.69 1.89
CA SER A 100 -1.39 -0.32 3.21
C SER A 100 -2.82 0.21 3.15
N LEU A 101 -3.14 1.04 2.14
CA LEU A 101 -4.52 1.51 1.92
C LEU A 101 -5.49 0.36 1.61
N ALA A 102 -5.06 -0.60 0.78
CA ALA A 102 -5.88 -1.76 0.45
C ALA A 102 -6.16 -2.64 1.68
N TRP A 103 -5.14 -2.87 2.51
CA TRP A 103 -5.29 -3.61 3.77
C TRP A 103 -6.18 -2.86 4.77
N LYS A 104 -5.97 -1.55 4.90
CA LYS A 104 -6.81 -0.68 5.73
C LYS A 104 -8.28 -0.78 5.31
N ALA A 105 -8.57 -0.65 4.01
CA ALA A 105 -9.94 -0.78 3.50
C ALA A 105 -10.56 -2.15 3.80
N LYS A 106 -9.78 -3.23 3.62
CA LYS A 106 -10.23 -4.59 3.98
C LYS A 106 -10.51 -4.72 5.47
N ALA A 107 -9.62 -4.21 6.33
CA ALA A 107 -9.80 -4.25 7.77
C ALA A 107 -11.08 -3.52 8.20
N TYR A 108 -11.30 -2.30 7.71
CA TYR A 108 -12.52 -1.55 8.01
C TYR A 108 -13.80 -2.23 7.53
N LYS A 109 -13.73 -3.00 6.45
CA LYS A 109 -14.89 -3.76 5.94
C LYS A 109 -15.22 -4.95 6.83
N VAL A 110 -14.22 -5.62 7.39
CA VAL A 110 -14.40 -6.88 8.15
C VAL A 110 -14.55 -6.62 9.65
N LEU A 111 -13.86 -5.60 10.17
CA LEU A 111 -13.82 -5.30 11.60
C LEU A 111 -15.21 -5.18 12.27
N PRO A 112 -16.20 -4.44 11.71
CA PRO A 112 -17.52 -4.34 12.31
C PRO A 112 -18.20 -5.70 12.51
N GLN A 113 -18.10 -6.59 11.52
CA GLN A 113 -18.67 -7.93 11.56
C GLN A 113 -18.03 -8.80 12.66
N ILE A 114 -16.72 -8.64 12.87
CA ILE A 114 -16.02 -9.38 13.93
C ILE A 114 -16.42 -8.84 15.31
N VAL A 115 -16.53 -7.52 15.46
CA VAL A 115 -16.97 -6.89 16.72
C VAL A 115 -18.39 -7.32 17.07
N GLU A 116 -19.29 -7.36 16.10
CA GLU A 116 -20.66 -7.81 16.28
C GLU A 116 -20.73 -9.29 16.68
N LYS A 117 -19.95 -10.13 15.99
CA LYS A 117 -19.89 -11.58 16.26
C LYS A 117 -19.28 -11.91 17.63
N TYR A 118 -18.34 -11.09 18.09
CA TYR A 118 -17.60 -11.35 19.33
C TYR A 118 -17.59 -10.14 20.27
N PRO A 119 -18.76 -9.71 20.79
CA PRO A 119 -18.91 -8.44 21.53
C PRO A 119 -18.16 -8.44 22.88
N LYS A 120 -17.86 -9.61 23.42
CA LYS A 120 -17.16 -9.76 24.72
C LYS A 120 -15.64 -9.93 24.57
N HIS A 121 -15.12 -10.03 23.32
CA HIS A 121 -13.70 -10.22 23.09
C HIS A 121 -12.95 -8.89 23.20
N ARG A 122 -11.73 -8.96 23.73
CA ARG A 122 -10.83 -7.80 23.82
C ARG A 122 -9.80 -7.88 22.70
N TRP A 123 -9.54 -6.74 22.08
CA TRP A 123 -8.48 -6.62 21.09
C TRP A 123 -7.14 -6.49 21.81
N LEU A 124 -6.21 -7.36 21.46
CA LEU A 124 -4.85 -7.32 21.97
C LEU A 124 -3.90 -7.01 20.81
N PHE A 125 -3.02 -6.05 21.03
CA PHE A 125 -1.89 -5.80 20.15
C PHE A 125 -0.64 -6.38 20.82
N LEU A 126 -0.14 -7.49 20.28
CA LEU A 126 1.04 -8.17 20.81
C LEU A 126 2.26 -7.79 19.98
N THR A 127 3.24 -7.16 20.60
CA THR A 127 4.54 -6.89 19.99
C THR A 127 5.57 -7.83 20.61
N LEU A 128 6.14 -8.68 19.77
CA LEU A 128 7.23 -9.56 20.14
C LEU A 128 8.54 -8.94 19.67
N THR A 129 9.43 -8.66 20.60
CA THR A 129 10.75 -8.08 20.31
C THR A 129 11.84 -9.01 20.83
N GLN A 130 12.99 -8.93 20.18
CA GLN A 130 14.20 -9.60 20.58
C GLN A 130 15.35 -8.59 20.63
N ARG A 131 16.35 -8.87 21.46
CA ARG A 131 17.58 -8.07 21.50
C ARG A 131 18.22 -8.03 20.11
N ASN A 132 18.70 -6.86 19.70
CA ASN A 132 19.39 -6.70 18.43
C ASN A 132 20.55 -7.69 18.32
N CYS A 133 20.61 -8.41 17.21
CA CYS A 133 21.68 -9.34 16.88
C CYS A 133 22.59 -8.74 15.80
N LYS A 134 23.74 -9.33 15.59
CA LYS A 134 24.60 -9.02 14.45
C LYS A 134 23.90 -9.42 13.15
N ILE A 135 24.24 -8.75 12.03
CA ILE A 135 23.65 -9.05 10.71
C ILE A 135 23.94 -10.51 10.31
N THR A 136 25.10 -11.04 10.67
CA THR A 136 25.48 -12.44 10.43
C THR A 136 24.50 -13.43 11.04
N ASP A 137 23.96 -13.11 12.22
CA ASP A 137 23.12 -13.99 13.03
C ASP A 137 21.63 -13.75 12.78
N LEU A 138 21.30 -12.79 11.91
CA LEU A 138 19.92 -12.34 11.67
C LEU A 138 19.01 -13.49 11.22
N ARG A 139 19.50 -14.35 10.31
CA ARG A 139 18.71 -15.49 9.78
C ARG A 139 18.32 -16.45 10.89
N GLU A 140 19.27 -16.85 11.72
CA GLU A 140 19.03 -17.77 12.84
C GLU A 140 18.10 -17.15 13.89
N THR A 141 18.34 -15.87 14.20
CA THR A 141 17.49 -15.10 15.11
C THR A 141 16.04 -15.06 14.64
N ILE A 142 15.78 -14.76 13.37
CA ILE A 142 14.43 -14.76 12.80
C ILE A 142 13.80 -16.16 12.83
N GLN A 143 14.59 -17.21 12.57
CA GLN A 143 14.09 -18.58 12.65
C GLN A 143 13.69 -18.96 14.09
N LEU A 144 14.48 -18.58 15.08
CA LEU A 144 14.15 -18.78 16.50
C LEU A 144 12.88 -18.03 16.90
N MET A 145 12.74 -16.77 16.49
CA MET A 145 11.52 -15.99 16.74
C MET A 145 10.29 -16.66 16.13
N ASN A 146 10.38 -17.11 14.89
CA ASN A 146 9.27 -17.80 14.20
C ASN A 146 8.90 -19.12 14.91
N LYS A 147 9.89 -19.89 15.35
CA LYS A 147 9.67 -21.12 16.13
C LYS A 147 9.00 -20.81 17.48
N ALA A 148 9.46 -19.78 18.17
CA ALA A 148 8.89 -19.35 19.45
C ALA A 148 7.43 -18.88 19.28
N PHE A 149 7.15 -18.08 18.23
CA PHE A 149 5.80 -17.62 17.92
C PHE A 149 4.88 -18.81 17.59
N LYS A 150 5.36 -19.75 16.77
CA LYS A 150 4.58 -20.97 16.46
C LYS A 150 4.25 -21.74 17.73
N ARG A 151 5.22 -21.96 18.62
CA ARG A 151 4.97 -22.63 19.92
C ARG A 151 3.92 -21.90 20.74
N LEU A 152 3.96 -20.56 20.78
CA LEU A 152 2.97 -19.75 21.48
C LEU A 152 1.56 -19.98 20.89
N THR A 153 1.43 -19.95 19.56
CA THR A 153 0.12 -20.14 18.89
C THR A 153 -0.40 -21.58 18.98
N ASP A 154 0.50 -22.57 19.15
CA ASP A 154 0.15 -23.98 19.28
C ASP A 154 -0.25 -24.33 20.74
N LEU A 155 -0.09 -23.42 21.73
CA LEU A 155 -0.55 -23.66 23.09
C LEU A 155 -2.07 -23.75 23.14
N LYS A 156 -2.61 -24.76 23.87
CA LYS A 156 -4.05 -24.95 24.04
C LYS A 156 -4.79 -23.73 24.61
N ALA A 157 -4.10 -22.91 25.40
CA ALA A 157 -4.65 -21.68 25.97
C ALA A 157 -4.76 -20.53 24.94
N PHE A 158 -4.01 -20.57 23.83
CA PHE A 158 -4.00 -19.47 22.86
C PHE A 158 -5.35 -19.31 22.15
N PRO A 159 -6.04 -20.37 21.67
CA PRO A 159 -7.38 -20.25 21.09
C PRO A 159 -8.44 -19.78 22.07
N ALA A 160 -8.22 -19.98 23.38
CA ALA A 160 -9.15 -19.52 24.42
C ALA A 160 -9.01 -18.01 24.72
N ILE A 161 -7.90 -17.39 24.31
CA ILE A 161 -7.63 -15.95 24.48
C ILE A 161 -8.13 -15.16 23.26
N GLY A 162 -8.18 -15.76 22.07
CA GLY A 162 -8.70 -15.22 20.81
C GLY A 162 -10.07 -15.78 20.55
#